data_41d10cfe46683be860ddcfcf797240f5
#
_entry.id   41d10cfe46683be860ddcfcf797240f5
#
_cell.length_a   1.000
_cell.length_b   1.000
_cell.length_c   1.000
_cell.angle_alpha   90.00
_cell.angle_beta   90.00
_cell.angle_gamma   90.00
#
_symmetry.space_group_name_H-M   'P 1'
#
loop_
_entity.id
_entity.type
_entity.pdbx_description
1 polymer ?
#
loop_
_entity_poly.entity_id
_entity_poly.type
_entity_poly.pdbx_seq_one_letter_code
_entity_poly.pdbx_strand_id
1 'polypeptide(L)'
;MSLEIFEDCPSLDVIIVPVGGGSGACGCCIVKEAINPDVQVIGVQAEKAPAAYLSWKNKKIVKDKMETAAEGLATQVGYEFTQEILQDYLNDFILVSEEEMVQAILIYMDLTRNLAEDAGASPLAAALKIKERLKGKTVALVLTGGNISMERLKEILSSS
;
A
#
# COMPACT_ATOMS: atom_id res chain seq x y z
N MET A 1 3.75 2.05 -14.47
CA MET A 1 3.01 1.21 -13.51
C MET A 1 1.50 1.42 -13.63
N SER A 2 0.91 2.56 -13.24
CA SER A 2 -0.56 2.70 -13.17
C SER A 2 -1.25 2.49 -14.52
N LEU A 3 -0.79 3.11 -15.60
CA LEU A 3 -1.32 2.90 -16.95
C LEU A 3 -1.29 1.43 -17.37
N GLU A 4 -0.18 0.74 -17.15
CA GLU A 4 -0.01 -0.68 -17.47
C GLU A 4 -1.02 -1.56 -16.72
N ILE A 5 -1.31 -1.25 -15.44
CA ILE A 5 -2.34 -1.96 -14.68
C ILE A 5 -3.71 -1.85 -15.36
N PHE A 6 -4.09 -0.66 -15.84
CA PHE A 6 -5.37 -0.46 -16.53
C PHE A 6 -5.40 -1.11 -17.92
N GLU A 7 -4.28 -1.12 -18.62
CA GLU A 7 -4.14 -1.78 -19.93
C GLU A 7 -4.24 -3.30 -19.80
N ASP A 8 -3.57 -3.88 -18.78
CA ASP A 8 -3.53 -5.33 -18.55
C ASP A 8 -4.82 -5.87 -17.91
N CYS A 9 -5.55 -5.03 -17.15
CA CYS A 9 -6.75 -5.42 -16.42
C CYS A 9 -7.92 -4.45 -16.65
N PRO A 10 -8.59 -4.48 -17.81
CA PRO A 10 -9.70 -3.55 -18.12
C PRO A 10 -10.93 -3.69 -17.20
N SER A 11 -11.08 -4.83 -16.53
CA SER A 11 -12.20 -5.11 -15.58
C SER A 11 -11.83 -4.83 -14.13
N LEU A 12 -10.86 -3.96 -13.89
CA LEU A 12 -10.38 -3.63 -12.57
C LEU A 12 -11.43 -2.86 -11.74
N ASP A 13 -11.64 -3.30 -10.50
CA ASP A 13 -12.52 -2.62 -9.54
C ASP A 13 -11.75 -1.86 -8.45
N VAL A 14 -10.60 -2.41 -8.02
CA VAL A 14 -9.85 -1.87 -6.89
C VAL A 14 -8.34 -1.97 -7.14
N ILE A 15 -7.62 -0.89 -6.82
CA ILE A 15 -6.15 -0.91 -6.70
C ILE A 15 -5.79 -0.68 -5.23
N ILE A 16 -4.94 -1.55 -4.66
CA ILE A 16 -4.38 -1.35 -3.33
C ILE A 16 -2.88 -1.07 -3.47
N VAL A 17 -2.43 0.08 -2.97
CA VAL A 17 -1.09 0.61 -3.25
C VAL A 17 -0.40 1.11 -1.97
N PRO A 18 0.91 0.80 -1.74
CA PRO A 18 1.63 1.29 -0.58
C PRO A 18 1.88 2.80 -0.68
N VAL A 19 1.83 3.48 0.46
CA VAL A 19 2.02 4.93 0.57
C VAL A 19 3.17 5.24 1.54
N GLY A 20 4.33 5.57 0.99
CA GLY A 20 5.39 6.28 1.70
C GLY A 20 5.27 7.77 1.39
N GLY A 21 6.05 8.29 0.45
CA GLY A 21 5.93 9.67 -0.04
C GLY A 21 4.66 9.97 -0.85
N GLY A 22 3.94 8.94 -1.29
CA GLY A 22 2.64 9.06 -1.95
C GLY A 22 2.67 9.08 -3.49
N SER A 23 3.83 9.16 -4.13
CA SER A 23 3.91 9.29 -5.61
C SER A 23 3.24 8.15 -6.38
N GLY A 24 3.39 6.90 -5.92
CA GLY A 24 2.75 5.73 -6.53
C GLY A 24 1.22 5.80 -6.43
N ALA A 25 0.70 6.12 -5.25
CA ALA A 25 -0.74 6.26 -5.03
C ALA A 25 -1.34 7.44 -5.81
N CYS A 26 -0.66 8.59 -5.85
CA CYS A 26 -1.06 9.73 -6.70
C CYS A 26 -1.12 9.34 -8.17
N GLY A 27 -0.13 8.59 -8.67
CA GLY A 27 -0.15 8.07 -10.03
C GLY A 27 -1.36 7.17 -10.31
N CYS A 28 -1.73 6.29 -9.37
CA CYS A 28 -2.95 5.49 -9.48
C CYS A 28 -4.21 6.35 -9.49
N CYS A 29 -4.29 7.35 -8.60
CA CYS A 29 -5.41 8.27 -8.53
C CYS A 29 -5.61 9.07 -9.81
N ILE A 30 -4.54 9.66 -10.35
CA ILE A 30 -4.60 10.46 -11.59
C ILE A 30 -5.01 9.59 -12.78
N VAL A 31 -4.46 8.39 -12.89
CA VAL A 31 -4.75 7.49 -14.03
C VAL A 31 -6.19 6.98 -13.95
N LYS A 32 -6.68 6.62 -12.76
CA LYS A 32 -8.08 6.20 -12.62
C LYS A 32 -9.06 7.29 -13.05
N GLU A 33 -8.84 8.54 -12.63
CA GLU A 33 -9.71 9.65 -13.03
C GLU A 33 -9.75 9.86 -14.54
N ALA A 34 -8.63 9.60 -15.24
CA ALA A 34 -8.54 9.76 -16.69
C ALA A 34 -9.13 8.58 -17.48
N ILE A 35 -9.07 7.35 -16.94
CA ILE A 35 -9.43 6.12 -17.69
C ILE A 35 -10.75 5.53 -17.21
N ASN A 36 -10.90 5.32 -15.90
CA ASN A 36 -12.10 4.74 -15.28
C ASN A 36 -12.25 5.23 -13.83
N PRO A 37 -13.00 6.33 -13.62
CA PRO A 37 -13.20 6.92 -12.28
C PRO A 37 -13.91 6.01 -11.27
N ASP A 38 -14.60 4.96 -11.73
CA ASP A 38 -15.30 4.00 -10.86
C ASP A 38 -14.34 3.06 -10.11
N VAL A 39 -13.10 2.93 -10.58
CA VAL A 39 -12.06 2.15 -9.90
C VAL A 39 -11.70 2.79 -8.56
N GLN A 40 -11.70 2.00 -7.50
CA GLN A 40 -11.30 2.45 -6.17
C GLN A 40 -9.77 2.35 -5.99
N VAL A 41 -9.14 3.42 -5.55
CA VAL A 41 -7.73 3.40 -5.13
C VAL A 41 -7.67 3.46 -3.60
N ILE A 42 -7.05 2.45 -2.99
CA ILE A 42 -6.89 2.32 -1.54
C ILE A 42 -5.41 2.43 -1.21
N GLY A 43 -5.05 3.44 -0.41
CA GLY A 43 -3.69 3.60 0.12
C GLY A 43 -3.43 2.69 1.32
N VAL A 44 -2.18 2.27 1.49
CA VAL A 44 -1.76 1.46 2.65
C VAL A 44 -0.51 2.06 3.28
N GLN A 45 -0.50 2.19 4.61
CA GLN A 45 0.68 2.61 5.36
C GLN A 45 0.83 1.77 6.64
N ALA A 46 2.03 1.77 7.22
CA ALA A 46 2.31 1.07 8.47
C ALA A 46 1.71 1.81 9.68
N GLU A 47 1.12 1.07 10.62
CA GLU A 47 0.60 1.63 11.89
C GLU A 47 1.68 2.33 12.73
N LYS A 48 2.94 1.90 12.59
CA LYS A 48 4.08 2.50 13.30
C LYS A 48 4.71 3.70 12.57
N ALA A 49 4.19 4.07 11.39
CA ALA A 49 4.60 5.27 10.66
C ALA A 49 3.39 5.90 9.93
N PRO A 50 2.34 6.37 10.65
CA PRO A 50 1.04 6.69 10.07
C PRO A 50 0.91 8.12 9.55
N ALA A 51 2.00 8.88 9.39
CA ALA A 51 1.94 10.32 9.13
C ALA A 51 1.19 10.70 7.84
N ALA A 52 1.32 9.92 6.75
CA ALA A 52 0.59 10.18 5.51
C ALA A 52 -0.91 9.88 5.66
N TYR A 53 -1.27 8.77 6.32
CA TYR A 53 -2.66 8.46 6.67
C TYR A 53 -3.30 9.54 7.54
N LEU A 54 -2.60 9.98 8.59
CA LEU A 54 -3.11 11.02 9.49
C LEU A 54 -3.27 12.37 8.77
N SER A 55 -2.35 12.69 7.85
CA SER A 55 -2.44 13.89 7.03
C SER A 55 -3.65 13.86 6.11
N TRP A 56 -3.88 12.75 5.43
CA TRP A 56 -5.05 12.53 4.58
C TRP A 56 -6.35 12.60 5.37
N LYS A 57 -6.44 11.87 6.48
CA LYS A 57 -7.64 11.80 7.34
C LYS A 57 -8.03 13.15 7.94
N ASN A 58 -7.03 13.93 8.39
CA ASN A 58 -7.27 15.23 9.04
C ASN A 58 -7.29 16.40 8.05
N LYS A 59 -7.08 16.16 6.75
CA LYS A 59 -7.00 17.18 5.69
C LYS A 59 -6.01 18.30 6.00
N LYS A 60 -4.90 17.96 6.65
CA LYS A 60 -3.80 18.86 6.99
C LYS A 60 -2.52 18.05 7.18
N ILE A 61 -1.38 18.66 6.92
CA ILE A 61 -0.09 18.01 7.15
C ILE A 61 0.11 17.71 8.64
N VAL A 62 0.34 16.43 8.93
CA VAL A 62 0.59 15.91 10.29
C VAL A 62 1.97 15.29 10.32
N LYS A 63 2.69 15.52 11.42
CA LYS A 63 3.93 14.84 11.76
C LYS A 63 3.65 13.80 12.84
N ASP A 64 4.17 12.59 12.69
CA ASP A 64 4.01 11.50 13.65
C ASP A 64 5.29 10.65 13.74
N LYS A 65 5.26 9.60 14.56
CA LYS A 65 6.34 8.62 14.69
C LYS A 65 6.68 7.91 13.36
N MET A 66 7.89 7.37 13.29
CA MET A 66 8.39 6.61 12.15
C MET A 66 9.20 5.41 12.70
N GLU A 67 8.50 4.38 13.18
CA GLU A 67 9.08 3.25 13.93
C GLU A 67 8.82 1.90 13.23
N THR A 68 8.51 1.92 11.92
CA THR A 68 8.26 0.71 11.14
C THR A 68 9.53 0.12 10.55
N ALA A 69 9.57 -1.21 10.41
CA ALA A 69 10.58 -1.93 9.65
C ALA A 69 10.39 -1.77 8.12
N ALA A 70 9.18 -1.37 7.68
CA ALA A 70 8.86 -1.15 6.28
C ALA A 70 9.46 0.17 5.77
N GLU A 71 10.72 0.17 5.35
CA GLU A 71 11.46 1.38 4.93
C GLU A 71 10.70 2.19 3.87
N GLY A 72 10.08 1.53 2.89
CA GLY A 72 9.30 2.20 1.84
C GLY A 72 8.02 2.89 2.34
N LEU A 73 7.55 2.62 3.58
CA LEU A 73 6.42 3.27 4.23
C LEU A 73 6.85 4.24 5.33
N ALA A 74 8.15 4.29 5.66
CA ALA A 74 8.69 5.04 6.78
C ALA A 74 8.77 6.54 6.46
N THR A 75 7.69 7.27 6.73
CA THR A 75 7.64 8.73 6.60
C THR A 75 7.16 9.38 7.90
N GLN A 76 7.85 10.46 8.30
CA GLN A 76 7.49 11.23 9.51
C GLN A 76 6.42 12.30 9.27
N VAL A 77 6.16 12.62 8.01
CA VAL A 77 5.28 13.73 7.62
C VAL A 77 4.59 13.42 6.31
N GLY A 78 3.35 13.86 6.15
CA GLY A 78 2.70 13.89 4.85
C GLY A 78 3.31 14.99 3.96
N TYR A 79 3.55 14.69 2.68
CA TYR A 79 4.08 15.67 1.74
C TYR A 79 2.95 16.45 1.10
N GLU A 80 3.02 17.79 1.14
CA GLU A 80 1.94 18.70 0.73
C GLU A 80 1.39 18.36 -0.65
N PHE A 81 2.24 18.33 -1.67
CA PHE A 81 1.85 18.05 -3.04
C PHE A 81 1.11 16.69 -3.23
N THR A 82 1.61 15.62 -2.60
CA THR A 82 0.94 14.31 -2.71
C THR A 82 -0.33 14.25 -1.88
N GLN A 83 -0.38 14.94 -0.74
CA GLN A 83 -1.58 14.99 0.10
C GLN A 83 -2.74 15.73 -0.57
N GLU A 84 -2.50 16.78 -1.34
CA GLU A 84 -3.54 17.45 -2.15
C GLU A 84 -4.21 16.46 -3.09
N ILE A 85 -3.43 15.70 -3.86
CA ILE A 85 -3.95 14.70 -4.79
C ILE A 85 -4.68 13.56 -4.06
N LEU A 86 -4.09 13.05 -2.97
CA LEU A 86 -4.69 11.96 -2.21
C LEU A 86 -6.00 12.37 -1.51
N GLN A 87 -6.12 13.60 -1.04
CA GLN A 87 -7.34 14.11 -0.40
C GLN A 87 -8.50 14.24 -1.39
N ASP A 88 -8.20 14.54 -2.65
CA ASP A 88 -9.21 14.71 -3.69
C ASP A 88 -9.64 13.37 -4.32
N TYR A 89 -8.71 12.42 -4.50
CA TYR A 89 -8.91 11.27 -5.37
C TYR A 89 -8.73 9.89 -4.73
N LEU A 90 -8.13 9.78 -3.53
CA LEU A 90 -7.98 8.51 -2.85
C LEU A 90 -9.31 8.09 -2.21
N ASN A 91 -9.77 6.86 -2.48
CA ASN A 91 -11.06 6.39 -2.00
C ASN A 91 -11.03 5.93 -0.53
N ASP A 92 -9.91 5.35 -0.08
CA ASP A 92 -9.74 4.88 1.29
C ASP A 92 -8.26 4.77 1.64
N PHE A 93 -7.94 4.70 2.93
CA PHE A 93 -6.58 4.56 3.41
C PHE A 93 -6.53 3.62 4.62
N ILE A 94 -5.76 2.54 4.54
CA ILE A 94 -5.71 1.47 5.53
C ILE A 94 -4.36 1.47 6.21
N LEU A 95 -4.36 1.28 7.52
CA LEU A 95 -3.15 1.00 8.28
C LEU A 95 -3.02 -0.51 8.50
N VAL A 96 -1.79 -1.03 8.38
CA VAL A 96 -1.43 -2.42 8.62
C VAL A 96 -0.32 -2.51 9.67
N SER A 97 -0.35 -3.57 10.47
CA SER A 97 0.67 -3.83 11.49
C SER A 97 1.91 -4.50 10.89
N GLU A 98 3.01 -4.53 11.65
CA GLU A 98 4.23 -5.25 11.28
C GLU A 98 3.94 -6.75 11.08
N GLU A 99 3.13 -7.34 11.98
CA GLU A 99 2.75 -8.74 11.93
C GLU A 99 1.90 -9.06 10.68
N GLU A 100 0.97 -8.18 10.30
CA GLU A 100 0.18 -8.33 9.08
C GLU A 100 1.06 -8.29 7.83
N MET A 101 2.09 -7.42 7.80
CA MET A 101 3.04 -7.36 6.69
C MET A 101 3.93 -8.62 6.63
N VAL A 102 4.42 -9.12 7.76
CA VAL A 102 5.18 -10.37 7.84
C VAL A 102 4.37 -11.55 7.31
N GLN A 103 3.11 -11.68 7.70
CA GLN A 103 2.24 -12.75 7.17
C GLN A 103 2.05 -12.62 5.64
N ALA A 104 1.91 -11.40 5.12
CA ALA A 104 1.81 -11.17 3.69
C ALA A 104 3.10 -11.55 2.94
N ILE A 105 4.30 -11.28 3.49
CA ILE A 105 5.58 -11.71 2.93
C ILE A 105 5.62 -13.25 2.81
N LEU A 106 5.27 -13.96 3.88
CA LEU A 106 5.25 -15.41 3.90
C LEU A 106 4.28 -15.99 2.86
N ILE A 107 3.09 -15.39 2.71
CA ILE A 107 2.11 -15.80 1.70
C ILE A 107 2.67 -15.59 0.28
N TYR A 108 3.30 -14.45 -0.01
CA TYR A 108 3.94 -14.21 -1.31
C TYR A 108 5.02 -15.26 -1.60
N MET A 109 5.87 -15.56 -0.63
CA MET A 109 6.92 -16.55 -0.78
C MET A 109 6.36 -17.96 -1.02
N ASP A 110 5.36 -18.37 -0.23
CA ASP A 110 4.83 -19.73 -0.30
C ASP A 110 3.94 -19.95 -1.54
N LEU A 111 3.03 -19.04 -1.83
CA LEU A 111 2.02 -19.25 -2.87
C LEU A 111 2.43 -18.73 -4.25
N THR A 112 3.22 -17.66 -4.32
CA THR A 112 3.56 -17.03 -5.60
C THR A 112 5.05 -17.11 -5.97
N ARG A 113 5.90 -17.56 -5.03
CA ARG A 113 7.37 -17.59 -5.17
C ARG A 113 8.00 -16.22 -5.38
N ASN A 114 7.32 -15.16 -4.97
CA ASN A 114 7.86 -13.81 -4.98
C ASN A 114 8.43 -13.44 -3.62
N LEU A 115 9.62 -12.86 -3.62
CA LEU A 115 10.21 -12.26 -2.43
C LEU A 115 9.81 -10.78 -2.38
N ALA A 116 8.94 -10.42 -1.43
CA ALA A 116 8.53 -9.06 -1.18
C ALA A 116 9.26 -8.49 0.04
N GLU A 117 9.54 -7.19 0.03
CA GLU A 117 9.89 -6.45 1.25
C GLU A 117 8.61 -6.05 2.02
N ASP A 118 8.75 -5.61 3.28
CA ASP A 118 7.61 -5.24 4.13
C ASP A 118 6.67 -4.22 3.46
N ALA A 119 7.23 -3.17 2.85
CA ALA A 119 6.44 -2.17 2.12
C ALA A 119 5.72 -2.76 0.90
N GLY A 120 6.41 -3.61 0.12
CA GLY A 120 5.83 -4.29 -1.05
C GLY A 120 4.74 -5.29 -0.70
N ALA A 121 4.78 -5.88 0.49
CA ALA A 121 3.78 -6.83 0.98
C ALA A 121 2.54 -6.14 1.61
N SER A 122 2.64 -4.87 1.98
CA SER A 122 1.57 -4.15 2.67
C SER A 122 0.23 -4.12 1.94
N PRO A 123 0.14 -4.08 0.58
CA PRO A 123 -1.15 -4.18 -0.12
C PRO A 123 -1.85 -5.53 0.08
N LEU A 124 -1.11 -6.64 0.15
CA LEU A 124 -1.69 -7.94 0.45
C LEU A 124 -2.17 -8.00 1.89
N ALA A 125 -1.41 -7.47 2.84
CA ALA A 125 -1.83 -7.36 4.25
C ALA A 125 -3.16 -6.58 4.37
N ALA A 126 -3.28 -5.44 3.69
CA ALA A 126 -4.51 -4.66 3.66
C ALA A 126 -5.67 -5.41 2.99
N ALA A 127 -5.41 -6.09 1.86
CA ALA A 127 -6.42 -6.89 1.17
C ALA A 127 -6.99 -7.99 2.07
N LEU A 128 -6.15 -8.70 2.82
CA LEU A 128 -6.57 -9.72 3.78
C LEU A 128 -7.41 -9.12 4.91
N LYS A 129 -7.03 -7.96 5.42
CA LYS A 129 -7.74 -7.22 6.47
C LYS A 129 -9.15 -6.81 6.05
N ILE A 130 -9.34 -6.45 4.78
CA ILE A 130 -10.64 -6.01 4.24
C ILE A 130 -11.28 -7.02 3.28
N LYS A 131 -10.89 -8.29 3.32
CA LYS A 131 -11.28 -9.33 2.35
C LYS A 131 -12.78 -9.42 2.07
N GLU A 132 -13.62 -9.16 3.07
CA GLU A 132 -15.07 -9.18 2.90
C GLU A 132 -15.59 -8.07 1.97
N ARG A 133 -14.93 -6.90 1.98
CA ARG A 133 -15.23 -5.76 1.07
C ARG A 133 -14.80 -6.04 -0.37
N LEU A 134 -13.88 -6.98 -0.57
CA LEU A 134 -13.28 -7.31 -1.86
C LEU A 134 -13.95 -8.50 -2.56
N LYS A 135 -14.91 -9.16 -1.92
CA LYS A 135 -15.61 -10.30 -2.52
C LYS A 135 -16.27 -9.93 -3.84
N GLY A 136 -15.99 -10.75 -4.87
CA GLY A 136 -16.52 -10.56 -6.22
C GLY A 136 -15.91 -9.41 -7.01
N LYS A 137 -14.85 -8.78 -6.51
CA LYS A 137 -14.14 -7.68 -7.16
C LYS A 137 -12.83 -8.15 -7.81
N THR A 138 -12.48 -7.54 -8.91
CA THR A 138 -11.15 -7.65 -9.52
C THR A 138 -10.22 -6.65 -8.84
N VAL A 139 -9.16 -7.15 -8.19
CA VAL A 139 -8.29 -6.36 -7.33
C VAL A 139 -6.84 -6.44 -7.81
N ALA A 140 -6.21 -5.29 -8.04
CA ALA A 140 -4.77 -5.20 -8.26
C ALA A 140 -4.06 -4.85 -6.93
N LEU A 141 -3.09 -5.68 -6.55
CA LEU A 141 -2.20 -5.44 -5.40
C LEU A 141 -0.84 -5.01 -5.93
N VAL A 142 -0.42 -3.80 -5.60
CA VAL A 142 0.84 -3.24 -6.10
C VAL A 142 2.01 -3.70 -5.24
N LEU A 143 2.72 -4.75 -5.67
CA LEU A 143 3.97 -5.19 -5.06
C LEU A 143 5.11 -4.31 -5.57
N THR A 144 5.52 -3.32 -4.77
CA THR A 144 6.45 -2.26 -5.20
C THR A 144 7.92 -2.64 -5.12
N GLY A 145 8.28 -3.69 -4.37
CA GLY A 145 9.68 -4.08 -4.23
C GLY A 145 9.91 -5.35 -3.42
N GLY A 146 11.14 -5.85 -3.54
CA GLY A 146 11.65 -7.02 -2.83
C GLY A 146 13.05 -6.78 -2.24
N ASN A 147 13.40 -5.54 -1.92
CA ASN A 147 14.70 -5.18 -1.34
C ASN A 147 14.75 -5.46 0.17
N ILE A 148 14.53 -6.72 0.53
CA ILE A 148 14.58 -7.20 1.90
C ILE A 148 16.00 -7.66 2.27
N SER A 149 16.50 -7.25 3.45
CA SER A 149 17.81 -7.71 3.91
C SER A 149 17.79 -9.17 4.35
N MET A 150 18.95 -9.85 4.27
CA MET A 150 19.06 -11.23 4.75
C MET A 150 18.83 -11.36 6.27
N GLU A 151 19.13 -10.31 7.03
CA GLU A 151 18.82 -10.25 8.47
C GLU A 151 17.31 -10.23 8.68
N ARG A 152 16.62 -9.31 8.03
CA ARG A 152 15.16 -9.20 8.12
C ARG A 152 14.45 -10.48 7.69
N LEU A 153 14.92 -11.09 6.59
CA LEU A 153 14.35 -12.36 6.11
C LEU A 153 14.54 -13.50 7.13
N LYS A 154 15.72 -13.60 7.78
CA LYS A 154 15.95 -14.59 8.84
C LYS A 154 15.04 -14.37 10.04
N GLU A 155 14.83 -13.13 10.49
CA GLU A 155 13.90 -12.80 11.57
C GLU A 155 12.48 -13.29 11.24
N ILE A 156 11.99 -12.98 10.04
CA ILE A 156 10.66 -13.38 9.58
C ILE A 156 10.51 -14.91 9.59
N LEU A 157 11.48 -15.65 9.01
CA LEU A 157 11.45 -17.10 8.93
C LEU A 157 11.62 -17.79 10.30
N SER A 158 12.24 -17.13 11.28
CA SER A 158 12.42 -17.68 12.62
C SER A 158 11.21 -17.44 13.53
N SER A 159 10.33 -16.52 13.17
CA SER A 159 9.12 -16.16 13.94
C SER A 159 7.84 -16.78 13.39
N SER A 160 7.94 -17.56 12.32
CA SER A 160 6.82 -18.24 11.64
C SER A 160 6.58 -19.68 12.10
#